data_8be141b8c5be8ef30534095ffa345d80
#
_entry.id   8be141b8c5be8ef30534095ffa345d80
#
_cell.length_a   1.000
_cell.length_b   1.000
_cell.length_c   1.000
_cell.angle_alpha   90.00
_cell.angle_beta   90.00
_cell.angle_gamma   90.00
#
_symmetry.space_group_name_H-M   'P 1'
#
loop_
_entity.id
_entity.type
_entity.pdbx_description
1 polymer ?
#
loop_
_entity_poly.entity_id
_entity_poly.type
_entity_poly.pdbx_seq_one_letter_code
_entity_poly.pdbx_strand_id
1 'polypeptide(L)'
;MENLLLLFENISSFNRALIMVSGITFFWIIEGIVPFKFLDYKKWRHSIPNFLLTVTTIVVNFFLAFMLVYASDWTNENNFGLLHLLNSSTLLSIIIGVLLLDLVGAYLPHLVQHKVKLLWHIHIVHHTDQNVDTTTANRHHPFESIVRFIFTLTGIIISGAPIGLVLMYQSLSVIFSQFNHANIQISDKVDKVLSYIIVSPNMHKVHHHFKLPYTDSNYGNIFSLWDRLFGTYMELNKNQIIYGVDTDLDEIQNSKFMSLIERPFKKWLDYFN
;
A
#
# COMPACT_ATOMS: atom_id res chain seq x y z
N MET A 1 -7.14 -18.12 -18.59
CA MET A 1 -6.25 -17.73 -17.51
C MET A 1 -4.88 -17.28 -18.04
N GLU A 2 -4.24 -18.03 -18.91
CA GLU A 2 -3.01 -17.60 -19.62
C GLU A 2 -3.21 -16.28 -20.36
N ASN A 3 -4.31 -16.12 -21.07
CA ASN A 3 -4.67 -14.86 -21.73
C ASN A 3 -4.75 -13.65 -20.78
N LEU A 4 -5.09 -13.88 -19.50
CA LEU A 4 -5.11 -12.82 -18.50
C LEU A 4 -3.68 -12.39 -18.13
N LEU A 5 -2.77 -13.33 -17.94
CA LEU A 5 -1.37 -13.00 -17.66
C LEU A 5 -0.72 -12.31 -18.86
N LEU A 6 -0.98 -12.79 -20.08
CA LEU A 6 -0.52 -12.13 -21.31
C LEU A 6 -1.06 -10.71 -21.49
N LEU A 7 -2.31 -10.46 -21.06
CA LEU A 7 -2.88 -9.10 -21.05
C LEU A 7 -2.07 -8.17 -20.15
N PHE A 8 -1.73 -8.62 -18.93
CA PHE A 8 -0.95 -7.81 -18.00
C PHE A 8 0.53 -7.73 -18.38
N GLU A 9 1.10 -8.76 -18.98
CA GLU A 9 2.46 -8.73 -19.52
C GLU A 9 2.63 -7.63 -20.58
N ASN A 10 1.62 -7.46 -21.43
CA ASN A 10 1.62 -6.47 -22.51
C ASN A 10 0.93 -5.15 -22.14
N ILE A 11 0.59 -4.95 -20.86
CA ILE A 11 -0.10 -3.73 -20.43
C ILE A 11 0.80 -2.51 -20.59
N SER A 12 0.34 -1.50 -21.31
CA SER A 12 1.09 -0.26 -21.48
C SER A 12 1.19 0.53 -20.17
N SER A 13 2.24 1.34 -20.03
CA SER A 13 2.38 2.27 -18.89
C SER A 13 1.19 3.23 -18.79
N PHE A 14 0.62 3.63 -19.93
CA PHE A 14 -0.59 4.46 -19.98
C PHE A 14 -1.80 3.73 -19.37
N ASN A 15 -2.05 2.47 -19.72
CA ASN A 15 -3.16 1.70 -19.16
C ASN A 15 -2.98 1.45 -17.65
N ARG A 16 -1.75 1.25 -17.18
CA ARG A 16 -1.46 1.15 -15.75
C ARG A 16 -1.75 2.48 -15.02
N ALA A 17 -1.37 3.60 -15.62
CA ALA A 17 -1.73 4.92 -15.08
C ALA A 17 -3.26 5.13 -15.08
N LEU A 18 -3.98 4.68 -16.11
CA LEU A 18 -5.45 4.73 -16.14
C LEU A 18 -6.07 3.90 -15.02
N ILE A 19 -5.56 2.71 -14.70
CA ILE A 19 -6.04 1.90 -13.56
C ILE A 19 -5.92 2.71 -12.27
N MET A 20 -4.76 3.31 -12.01
CA MET A 20 -4.53 4.11 -10.82
C MET A 20 -5.47 5.33 -10.75
N VAL A 21 -5.55 6.11 -11.83
CA VAL A 21 -6.38 7.32 -11.89
C VAL A 21 -7.86 6.99 -11.79
N SER A 22 -8.32 5.93 -12.47
CA SER A 22 -9.71 5.47 -12.40
C SER A 22 -10.09 5.02 -11.01
N GLY A 23 -9.23 4.30 -10.32
CA GLY A 23 -9.46 3.87 -8.94
C GLY A 23 -9.56 5.06 -7.97
N ILE A 24 -8.61 6.02 -8.03
CA ILE A 24 -8.68 7.25 -7.23
C ILE A 24 -9.99 8.00 -7.53
N THR A 25 -10.31 8.21 -8.79
CA THR A 25 -11.51 8.95 -9.20
C THR A 25 -12.78 8.27 -8.70
N PHE A 26 -12.86 6.94 -8.84
CA PHE A 26 -13.99 6.15 -8.38
C PHE A 26 -14.21 6.30 -6.87
N PHE A 27 -13.17 6.05 -6.07
CA PHE A 27 -13.28 6.15 -4.61
C PHE A 27 -13.48 7.59 -4.15
N TRP A 28 -12.88 8.58 -4.82
CA TRP A 28 -13.09 9.99 -4.54
C TRP A 28 -14.56 10.40 -4.68
N ILE A 29 -15.25 9.89 -5.73
CA ILE A 29 -16.67 10.12 -5.94
C ILE A 29 -17.50 9.44 -4.82
N ILE A 30 -17.21 8.18 -4.53
CA ILE A 30 -17.93 7.42 -3.49
C ILE A 30 -17.77 8.05 -2.10
N GLU A 31 -16.59 8.54 -1.75
CA GLU A 31 -16.36 9.29 -0.51
C GLU A 31 -17.23 10.55 -0.40
N GLY A 32 -17.53 11.19 -1.52
CA GLY A 32 -18.42 12.35 -1.54
C GLY A 32 -19.89 11.98 -1.32
N ILE A 33 -20.28 10.74 -1.63
CA ILE A 33 -21.66 10.26 -1.54
C ILE A 33 -21.94 9.62 -0.17
N VAL A 34 -21.02 8.77 0.30
CA VAL A 34 -21.18 7.98 1.54
C VAL A 34 -19.93 8.08 2.42
N PRO A 35 -19.61 9.26 2.95
CA PRO A 35 -18.40 9.45 3.76
C PRO A 35 -18.47 8.70 5.10
N PHE A 36 -17.37 8.08 5.49
CA PHE A 36 -17.21 7.48 6.82
C PHE A 36 -17.18 8.56 7.92
N LYS A 37 -16.40 9.64 7.68
CA LYS A 37 -16.37 10.84 8.53
C LYS A 37 -16.58 12.07 7.67
N PHE A 38 -17.37 13.02 8.19
CA PHE A 38 -17.40 14.36 7.64
C PHE A 38 -16.14 15.09 8.10
N LEU A 39 -15.15 15.16 7.22
CA LEU A 39 -13.89 15.84 7.46
C LEU A 39 -14.04 17.30 7.02
N ASP A 40 -13.79 18.25 7.93
CA ASP A 40 -13.84 19.68 7.64
C ASP A 40 -12.53 20.15 6.99
N TYR A 41 -12.30 19.76 5.74
CA TYR A 41 -11.12 20.14 4.98
C TYR A 41 -11.43 20.38 3.50
N LYS A 42 -10.57 21.15 2.85
CA LYS A 42 -10.65 21.36 1.40
C LYS A 42 -9.99 20.20 0.67
N LYS A 43 -10.77 19.18 0.33
CA LYS A 43 -10.30 17.91 -0.25
C LYS A 43 -9.30 18.08 -1.39
N TRP A 44 -9.54 19.04 -2.29
CA TRP A 44 -8.59 19.34 -3.37
C TRP A 44 -7.23 19.85 -2.85
N ARG A 45 -7.23 20.75 -1.87
CA ARG A 45 -5.97 21.25 -1.29
C ARG A 45 -5.20 20.18 -0.53
N HIS A 46 -5.92 19.32 0.16
CA HIS A 46 -5.36 18.17 0.87
C HIS A 46 -4.69 17.18 -0.09
N SER A 47 -5.27 16.93 -1.26
CA SER A 47 -4.73 15.97 -2.24
C SER A 47 -3.44 16.44 -2.92
N ILE A 48 -3.15 17.75 -2.98
CA ILE A 48 -1.98 18.27 -3.69
C ILE A 48 -0.66 17.67 -3.19
N PRO A 49 -0.30 17.70 -1.89
CA PRO A 49 0.94 17.08 -1.42
C PRO A 49 0.97 15.57 -1.67
N ASN A 50 -0.18 14.87 -1.60
CA ASN A 50 -0.27 13.45 -1.88
C ASN A 50 0.03 13.15 -3.36
N PHE A 51 -0.50 13.95 -4.30
CA PHE A 51 -0.17 13.81 -5.72
C PHE A 51 1.28 14.20 -6.04
N LEU A 52 1.84 15.20 -5.39
CA LEU A 52 3.25 15.54 -5.56
C LEU A 52 4.16 14.40 -5.07
N LEU A 53 3.85 13.78 -3.94
CA LEU A 53 4.54 12.57 -3.48
C LEU A 53 4.37 11.41 -4.48
N THR A 54 3.16 11.23 -5.05
CA THR A 54 2.93 10.24 -6.11
C THR A 54 3.88 10.43 -7.29
N VAL A 55 4.06 11.67 -7.75
CA VAL A 55 4.99 11.96 -8.85
C VAL A 55 6.41 11.54 -8.50
N THR A 56 6.88 11.86 -7.29
CA THR A 56 8.23 11.46 -6.86
C THR A 56 8.41 9.94 -6.79
N THR A 57 7.39 9.21 -6.29
CA THR A 57 7.42 7.74 -6.24
C THR A 57 7.36 7.10 -7.63
N ILE A 58 6.59 7.67 -8.56
CA ILE A 58 6.57 7.23 -9.97
C ILE A 58 7.95 7.34 -10.59
N VAL A 59 8.65 8.47 -10.37
CA VAL A 59 10.02 8.67 -10.91
C VAL A 59 10.98 7.61 -10.35
N VAL A 60 10.97 7.37 -9.05
CA VAL A 60 11.83 6.33 -8.43
C VAL A 60 11.48 4.94 -8.99
N ASN A 61 10.20 4.59 -9.01
CA ASN A 61 9.73 3.29 -9.48
C ASN A 61 10.04 3.06 -10.97
N PHE A 62 10.06 4.11 -11.79
CA PHE A 62 10.45 4.00 -13.21
C PHE A 62 11.88 3.47 -13.36
N PHE A 63 12.83 3.98 -12.59
CA PHE A 63 14.22 3.50 -12.63
C PHE A 63 14.39 2.10 -12.05
N LEU A 64 13.57 1.74 -11.06
CA LEU A 64 13.66 0.43 -10.40
C LEU A 64 12.93 -0.69 -11.17
N ALA A 65 11.98 -0.35 -12.05
CA ALA A 65 11.14 -1.31 -12.75
C ALA A 65 11.93 -2.30 -13.60
N PHE A 66 13.03 -1.87 -14.24
CA PHE A 66 13.86 -2.74 -15.07
C PHE A 66 14.44 -3.93 -14.30
N MET A 67 14.77 -3.73 -13.02
CA MET A 67 15.28 -4.82 -12.18
C MET A 67 14.20 -5.85 -11.84
N LEU A 68 12.94 -5.42 -11.68
CA LEU A 68 11.84 -6.36 -11.46
C LEU A 68 11.57 -7.22 -12.69
N VAL A 69 11.60 -6.61 -13.88
CA VAL A 69 11.47 -7.34 -15.16
C VAL A 69 12.61 -8.34 -15.28
N TYR A 70 13.86 -7.89 -15.14
CA TYR A 70 15.03 -8.76 -15.22
C TYR A 70 14.97 -9.94 -14.24
N ALA A 71 14.57 -9.69 -12.98
CA ALA A 71 14.45 -10.76 -11.98
C ALA A 71 13.35 -11.77 -12.35
N SER A 72 12.22 -11.29 -12.85
CA SER A 72 11.13 -12.15 -13.32
C SER A 72 11.59 -13.01 -14.50
N ASP A 73 12.25 -12.42 -15.50
CA ASP A 73 12.75 -13.15 -16.66
C ASP A 73 13.78 -14.19 -16.22
N TRP A 74 14.74 -13.80 -15.37
CA TRP A 74 15.77 -14.70 -14.84
C TRP A 74 15.15 -15.90 -14.09
N THR A 75 14.14 -15.68 -13.24
CA THR A 75 13.49 -16.79 -12.52
C THR A 75 12.76 -17.73 -13.46
N ASN A 76 12.12 -17.22 -14.51
CA ASN A 76 11.42 -18.04 -15.49
C ASN A 76 12.38 -18.83 -16.39
N GLU A 77 13.45 -18.20 -16.88
CA GLU A 77 14.46 -18.87 -17.72
C GLU A 77 15.20 -19.99 -16.95
N ASN A 78 15.42 -19.81 -15.65
CA ASN A 78 16.12 -20.78 -14.81
C ASN A 78 15.18 -21.75 -14.06
N ASN A 79 13.86 -21.68 -14.31
CA ASN A 79 12.85 -22.45 -13.57
C ASN A 79 13.02 -22.33 -12.04
N PHE A 80 13.33 -21.11 -11.57
CA PHE A 80 13.60 -20.82 -10.16
C PHE A 80 12.37 -20.22 -9.47
N GLY A 81 12.16 -20.62 -8.21
CA GLY A 81 11.08 -20.11 -7.37
C GLY A 81 9.96 -21.14 -7.14
N LEU A 82 9.13 -20.84 -6.15
CA LEU A 82 8.13 -21.78 -5.64
C LEU A 82 7.11 -22.21 -6.71
N LEU A 83 6.70 -21.30 -7.59
CA LEU A 83 5.71 -21.61 -8.63
C LEU A 83 6.22 -22.61 -9.66
N HIS A 84 7.53 -22.66 -9.91
CA HIS A 84 8.14 -23.64 -10.81
C HIS A 84 8.28 -25.04 -10.18
N LEU A 85 8.33 -25.11 -8.84
CA LEU A 85 8.35 -26.38 -8.10
C LEU A 85 6.95 -27.02 -7.99
N LEU A 86 5.90 -26.19 -8.14
CA LEU A 86 4.51 -26.64 -8.03
C LEU A 86 4.02 -27.05 -9.42
N ASN A 87 3.79 -28.35 -9.64
CA ASN A 87 3.10 -28.83 -10.84
C ASN A 87 1.59 -28.53 -10.71
N SER A 88 1.23 -27.25 -10.73
CA SER A 88 -0.12 -26.78 -10.48
C SER A 88 -0.80 -26.21 -11.72
N SER A 89 -2.14 -26.12 -11.68
CA SER A 89 -2.89 -25.42 -12.73
C SER A 89 -2.56 -23.94 -12.72
N THR A 90 -2.70 -23.27 -13.87
CA THR A 90 -2.48 -21.81 -14.02
C THR A 90 -3.27 -20.99 -12.98
N LEU A 91 -4.51 -21.39 -12.66
CA LEU A 91 -5.32 -20.73 -11.64
C LEU A 91 -4.68 -20.80 -10.25
N LEU A 92 -4.23 -21.98 -9.86
CA LEU A 92 -3.61 -22.19 -8.54
C LEU A 92 -2.27 -21.45 -8.46
N SER A 93 -1.49 -21.43 -9.53
CA SER A 93 -0.24 -20.65 -9.61
C SER A 93 -0.51 -19.14 -9.46
N ILE A 94 -1.57 -18.62 -10.08
CA ILE A 94 -1.96 -17.21 -9.90
C ILE A 94 -2.33 -16.91 -8.45
N ILE A 95 -3.16 -17.75 -7.83
CA ILE A 95 -3.59 -17.56 -6.44
C ILE A 95 -2.36 -17.57 -5.51
N ILE A 96 -1.51 -18.58 -5.61
CA ILE A 96 -0.31 -18.71 -4.77
C ILE A 96 0.65 -17.53 -5.03
N GLY A 97 0.86 -17.16 -6.28
CA GLY A 97 1.75 -16.06 -6.63
C GLY A 97 1.25 -14.71 -6.11
N VAL A 98 -0.07 -14.43 -6.21
CA VAL A 98 -0.66 -13.21 -5.65
C VAL A 98 -0.54 -13.20 -4.12
N LEU A 99 -0.79 -14.33 -3.45
CA LEU A 99 -0.60 -14.45 -2.01
C LEU A 99 0.86 -14.19 -1.59
N LEU A 100 1.83 -14.80 -2.27
CA LEU A 100 3.25 -14.62 -1.98
C LEU A 100 3.70 -13.18 -2.21
N LEU A 101 3.30 -12.58 -3.32
CA LEU A 101 3.62 -11.19 -3.64
C LEU A 101 2.98 -10.21 -2.65
N ASP A 102 1.77 -10.48 -2.15
CA ASP A 102 1.12 -9.65 -1.15
C ASP A 102 1.78 -9.81 0.22
N LEU A 103 2.11 -11.03 0.62
CA LEU A 103 2.85 -11.28 1.86
C LEU A 103 4.22 -10.60 1.84
N VAL A 104 5.03 -10.90 0.83
CA VAL A 104 6.43 -10.45 0.81
C VAL A 104 6.55 -9.01 0.30
N GLY A 105 5.77 -8.62 -0.70
CA GLY A 105 5.87 -7.30 -1.34
C GLY A 105 5.03 -6.21 -0.70
N ALA A 106 4.04 -6.53 0.14
CA ALA A 106 3.20 -5.53 0.81
C ALA A 106 3.19 -5.67 2.33
N TYR A 107 2.76 -6.80 2.88
CA TYR A 107 2.63 -6.98 4.33
C TYR A 107 3.99 -6.86 5.06
N LEU A 108 4.99 -7.61 4.64
CA LEU A 108 6.30 -7.61 5.32
C LEU A 108 7.00 -6.24 5.27
N PRO A 109 7.13 -5.53 4.13
CA PRO A 109 7.73 -4.20 4.14
C PRO A 109 6.95 -3.22 5.01
N HIS A 110 5.63 -3.29 5.07
CA HIS A 110 4.81 -2.44 5.92
C HIS A 110 5.08 -2.71 7.41
N LEU A 111 5.05 -3.97 7.83
CA LEU A 111 5.43 -4.39 9.18
C LEU A 111 6.85 -3.91 9.55
N VAL A 112 7.84 -4.14 8.68
CA VAL A 112 9.23 -3.76 8.93
C VAL A 112 9.40 -2.25 9.03
N GLN A 113 8.69 -1.46 8.23
CA GLN A 113 8.71 0.00 8.29
C GLN A 113 8.15 0.53 9.62
N HIS A 114 7.20 -0.16 10.24
CA HIS A 114 6.71 0.18 11.57
C HIS A 114 7.66 -0.25 12.69
N LYS A 115 8.32 -1.41 12.56
CA LYS A 115 9.14 -1.99 13.63
C LYS A 115 10.59 -1.50 13.62
N VAL A 116 11.11 -1.08 12.48
CA VAL A 116 12.47 -0.53 12.36
C VAL A 116 12.42 0.99 12.41
N LYS A 117 12.89 1.57 13.51
CA LYS A 117 12.82 3.02 13.79
C LYS A 117 13.30 3.90 12.62
N LEU A 118 14.40 3.50 11.96
CA LEU A 118 14.94 4.23 10.81
C LEU A 118 13.97 4.27 9.64
N LEU A 119 13.28 3.16 9.39
CA LEU A 119 12.28 3.04 8.31
C LEU A 119 10.95 3.70 8.70
N TRP A 120 10.60 3.66 9.99
CA TRP A 120 9.44 4.42 10.50
C TRP A 120 9.56 5.91 10.21
N HIS A 121 10.76 6.50 10.30
CA HIS A 121 10.95 7.90 9.96
C HIS A 121 10.64 8.24 8.48
N ILE A 122 10.71 7.25 7.59
CA ILE A 122 10.26 7.39 6.20
C ILE A 122 8.74 7.22 6.12
N HIS A 123 8.23 6.16 6.73
CA HIS A 123 6.82 5.76 6.65
C HIS A 123 5.88 6.69 7.44
N ILE A 124 6.36 7.38 8.46
CA ILE A 124 5.60 8.36 9.24
C ILE A 124 4.97 9.45 8.35
N VAL A 125 5.57 9.77 7.20
CA VAL A 125 5.02 10.70 6.20
C VAL A 125 3.61 10.27 5.79
N HIS A 126 3.39 8.97 5.63
CA HIS A 126 2.09 8.38 5.34
C HIS A 126 1.10 8.55 6.50
N HIS A 127 1.55 8.31 7.73
CA HIS A 127 0.71 8.38 8.93
C HIS A 127 0.42 9.80 9.43
N THR A 128 1.18 10.82 9.01
CA THR A 128 0.92 12.21 9.41
C THR A 128 -0.35 12.80 8.79
N ASP A 129 -1.05 12.08 7.95
CA ASP A 129 -2.31 12.53 7.38
C ASP A 129 -3.43 12.50 8.43
N GLN A 130 -3.95 13.68 8.74
CA GLN A 130 -5.05 13.85 9.70
C GLN A 130 -6.43 13.78 9.04
N ASN A 131 -6.47 13.67 7.71
CA ASN A 131 -7.69 13.62 6.91
C ASN A 131 -7.65 12.45 5.92
N VAL A 132 -7.50 11.23 6.45
CA VAL A 132 -7.33 10.02 5.63
C VAL A 132 -8.47 9.86 4.62
N ASP A 133 -8.12 9.90 3.35
CA ASP A 133 -8.99 9.67 2.20
C ASP A 133 -8.27 8.83 1.12
N THR A 134 -8.93 8.56 0.00
CA THR A 134 -8.35 7.72 -1.06
C THR A 134 -7.00 8.23 -1.58
N THR A 135 -6.72 9.54 -1.48
CA THR A 135 -5.44 10.11 -1.94
C THR A 135 -4.29 9.81 -0.97
N THR A 136 -4.62 9.51 0.30
CA THR A 136 -3.64 9.08 1.33
C THR A 136 -2.94 7.79 0.92
N ALA A 137 -3.59 6.92 0.14
CA ALA A 137 -3.00 5.72 -0.44
C ALA A 137 -1.70 5.97 -1.23
N ASN A 138 -1.51 7.19 -1.69
CA ASN A 138 -0.34 7.60 -2.48
C ASN A 138 0.60 8.56 -1.72
N ARG A 139 0.34 8.79 -0.43
CA ARG A 139 1.13 9.67 0.43
C ARG A 139 2.37 8.94 0.95
N HIS A 140 3.31 8.62 0.07
CA HIS A 140 4.54 7.90 0.42
C HIS A 140 5.78 8.72 0.10
N HIS A 141 6.75 8.70 1.02
CA HIS A 141 8.06 9.29 0.76
C HIS A 141 8.80 8.49 -0.32
N PRO A 142 9.54 9.12 -1.27
CA PRO A 142 10.21 8.40 -2.35
C PRO A 142 11.18 7.30 -1.88
N PHE A 143 11.79 7.41 -0.72
CA PHE A 143 12.63 6.36 -0.13
C PHE A 143 11.83 5.12 0.28
N GLU A 144 10.55 5.26 0.57
CA GLU A 144 9.68 4.11 0.81
C GLU A 144 9.57 3.22 -0.44
N SER A 145 9.58 3.81 -1.63
CA SER A 145 9.60 3.06 -2.89
C SER A 145 10.81 2.13 -2.98
N ILE A 146 11.98 2.54 -2.47
CA ILE A 146 13.18 1.70 -2.46
C ILE A 146 13.00 0.51 -1.51
N VAL A 147 12.45 0.75 -0.32
CA VAL A 147 12.17 -0.34 0.65
C VAL A 147 11.18 -1.33 0.04
N ARG A 148 10.06 -0.85 -0.47
CA ARG A 148 9.02 -1.69 -1.11
C ARG A 148 9.55 -2.43 -2.33
N PHE A 149 10.42 -1.80 -3.11
CA PHE A 149 11.09 -2.44 -4.25
C PHE A 149 11.93 -3.64 -3.83
N ILE A 150 12.76 -3.51 -2.77
CA ILE A 150 13.59 -4.63 -2.28
C ILE A 150 12.72 -5.83 -1.91
N PHE A 151 11.62 -5.60 -1.20
CA PHE A 151 10.70 -6.67 -0.82
C PHE A 151 9.94 -7.24 -2.02
N THR A 152 9.52 -6.41 -2.98
CA THR A 152 8.87 -6.87 -4.21
C THR A 152 9.82 -7.74 -5.03
N LEU A 153 11.08 -7.31 -5.20
CA LEU A 153 12.13 -8.08 -5.85
C LEU A 153 12.33 -9.44 -5.18
N THR A 154 12.41 -9.44 -3.84
CA THR A 154 12.51 -10.66 -3.04
C THR A 154 11.29 -11.56 -3.27
N GLY A 155 10.08 -11.00 -3.30
CA GLY A 155 8.85 -11.72 -3.59
C GLY A 155 8.84 -12.37 -4.97
N ILE A 156 9.35 -11.67 -6.00
CA ILE A 156 9.51 -12.21 -7.35
C ILE A 156 10.48 -13.40 -7.34
N ILE A 157 11.64 -13.26 -6.72
CA ILE A 157 12.65 -14.32 -6.66
C ILE A 157 12.14 -15.54 -5.91
N ILE A 158 11.49 -15.35 -4.74
CA ILE A 158 10.93 -16.45 -3.94
C ILE A 158 9.80 -17.17 -4.70
N SER A 159 8.91 -16.40 -5.31
CA SER A 159 7.76 -16.97 -6.01
C SER A 159 8.12 -17.56 -7.38
N GLY A 160 9.07 -16.98 -8.11
CA GLY A 160 9.28 -17.26 -9.53
C GLY A 160 8.13 -16.71 -10.40
N ALA A 161 7.52 -15.60 -9.98
CA ALA A 161 6.34 -15.05 -10.65
C ALA A 161 6.70 -14.47 -12.02
N PRO A 162 5.99 -14.86 -13.10
CA PRO A 162 6.16 -14.23 -14.40
C PRO A 162 5.70 -12.78 -14.37
N ILE A 163 6.28 -11.94 -15.23
CA ILE A 163 6.07 -10.49 -15.20
C ILE A 163 4.58 -10.11 -15.34
N GLY A 164 3.81 -10.84 -16.12
CA GLY A 164 2.36 -10.63 -16.23
C GLY A 164 1.64 -10.79 -14.89
N LEU A 165 2.02 -11.76 -14.06
CA LEU A 165 1.49 -11.95 -12.72
C LEU A 165 1.91 -10.83 -11.77
N VAL A 166 3.17 -10.38 -11.85
CA VAL A 166 3.68 -9.25 -11.06
C VAL A 166 2.92 -7.97 -11.38
N LEU A 167 2.72 -7.64 -12.66
CA LEU A 167 2.00 -6.44 -13.09
C LEU A 167 0.50 -6.50 -12.76
N MET A 168 -0.10 -7.68 -12.84
CA MET A 168 -1.47 -7.93 -12.38
C MET A 168 -1.58 -7.68 -10.87
N TYR A 169 -0.69 -8.27 -10.07
CA TYR A 169 -0.66 -8.06 -8.62
C TYR A 169 -0.47 -6.58 -8.26
N GLN A 170 0.47 -5.88 -8.89
CA GLN A 170 0.69 -4.45 -8.65
C GLN A 170 -0.56 -3.61 -8.96
N SER A 171 -1.29 -3.94 -10.02
CA SER A 171 -2.54 -3.27 -10.38
C SER A 171 -3.64 -3.50 -9.32
N LEU A 172 -3.79 -4.73 -8.83
CA LEU A 172 -4.67 -5.06 -7.73
C LEU A 172 -4.26 -4.34 -6.44
N SER A 173 -2.97 -4.37 -6.11
CA SER A 173 -2.41 -3.73 -4.91
C SER A 173 -2.72 -2.24 -4.85
N VAL A 174 -2.62 -1.52 -5.98
CA VAL A 174 -2.97 -0.10 -6.08
C VAL A 174 -4.45 0.13 -5.82
N ILE A 175 -5.34 -0.65 -6.45
CA ILE A 175 -6.79 -0.52 -6.26
C ILE A 175 -7.18 -0.80 -4.80
N PHE A 176 -6.63 -1.86 -4.21
CA PHE A 176 -6.90 -2.20 -2.81
C PHE A 176 -6.35 -1.15 -1.84
N SER A 177 -5.17 -0.60 -2.09
CA SER A 177 -4.64 0.50 -1.29
C SER A 177 -5.57 1.73 -1.33
N GLN A 178 -6.09 2.10 -2.49
CA GLN A 178 -7.05 3.18 -2.64
C GLN A 178 -8.37 2.88 -1.92
N PHE A 179 -8.85 1.64 -1.99
CA PHE A 179 -10.04 1.18 -1.28
C PHE A 179 -9.85 1.25 0.24
N ASN A 180 -8.72 0.75 0.75
CA ASN A 180 -8.44 0.69 2.18
C ASN A 180 -8.39 2.07 2.84
N HIS A 181 -7.82 3.06 2.14
CA HIS A 181 -7.71 4.43 2.62
C HIS A 181 -8.99 5.24 2.38
N ALA A 182 -9.87 4.79 1.49
CA ALA A 182 -11.07 5.54 1.14
C ALA A 182 -11.91 5.91 2.39
N ASN A 183 -12.30 7.18 2.49
CA ASN A 183 -13.17 7.69 3.55
C ASN A 183 -14.63 7.31 3.28
N ILE A 184 -14.89 6.02 3.07
CA ILE A 184 -16.22 5.47 2.77
C ILE A 184 -16.81 4.77 3.99
N GLN A 185 -18.13 4.90 4.12
CA GLN A 185 -18.88 4.20 5.16
C GLN A 185 -19.35 2.84 4.64
N ILE A 186 -18.86 1.78 5.26
CA ILE A 186 -19.34 0.41 5.05
C ILE A 186 -20.08 -0.01 6.32
N SER A 187 -21.21 -0.73 6.17
CA SER A 187 -21.93 -1.25 7.32
C SER A 187 -21.06 -2.23 8.10
N ASP A 188 -21.16 -2.21 9.44
CA ASP A 188 -20.31 -3.03 10.30
C ASP A 188 -20.42 -4.54 10.00
N LYS A 189 -21.61 -5.00 9.54
CA LYS A 189 -21.82 -6.42 9.14
C LYS A 189 -21.04 -6.76 7.87
N VAL A 190 -21.11 -5.90 6.84
CA VAL A 190 -20.40 -6.11 5.58
C VAL A 190 -18.90 -5.98 5.80
N ASP A 191 -18.46 -4.97 6.53
CA ASP A 191 -17.05 -4.75 6.86
C ASP A 191 -16.45 -5.95 7.59
N LYS A 192 -17.16 -6.48 8.58
CA LYS A 192 -16.74 -7.67 9.32
C LYS A 192 -16.56 -8.90 8.42
N VAL A 193 -17.48 -9.14 7.48
CA VAL A 193 -17.36 -10.25 6.53
C VAL A 193 -16.18 -10.03 5.59
N LEU A 194 -16.05 -8.84 5.01
CA LEU A 194 -14.93 -8.50 4.13
C LEU A 194 -13.59 -8.66 4.83
N SER A 195 -13.48 -8.17 6.07
CA SER A 195 -12.23 -8.19 6.85
C SER A 195 -11.72 -9.58 7.22
N TYR A 196 -12.47 -10.65 6.97
CA TYR A 196 -11.95 -12.02 7.10
C TYR A 196 -11.06 -12.43 5.93
N ILE A 197 -11.25 -11.82 4.75
CA ILE A 197 -10.55 -12.21 3.52
C ILE A 197 -9.64 -11.07 3.04
N ILE A 198 -10.19 -9.85 2.94
CA ILE A 198 -9.49 -8.69 2.43
C ILE A 198 -9.40 -7.58 3.49
N VAL A 199 -8.42 -6.72 3.33
CA VAL A 199 -8.31 -5.53 4.17
C VAL A 199 -9.44 -4.56 3.81
N SER A 200 -10.31 -4.28 4.78
CA SER A 200 -11.41 -3.35 4.61
C SER A 200 -11.01 -1.93 4.99
N PRO A 201 -11.72 -0.90 4.52
CA PRO A 201 -11.48 0.48 4.94
C PRO A 201 -11.53 0.67 6.45
N ASN A 202 -12.48 0.04 7.16
CA ASN A 202 -12.58 0.20 8.62
C ASN A 202 -11.39 -0.47 9.34
N MET A 203 -10.94 -1.63 8.85
CA MET A 203 -9.76 -2.31 9.37
C MET A 203 -8.50 -1.44 9.20
N HIS A 204 -8.28 -0.87 8.01
CA HIS A 204 -7.10 -0.07 7.74
C HIS A 204 -7.13 1.31 8.44
N LYS A 205 -8.32 1.88 8.66
CA LYS A 205 -8.46 3.12 9.45
C LYS A 205 -8.02 2.96 10.92
N VAL A 206 -8.10 1.75 11.49
CA VAL A 206 -7.54 1.44 12.81
C VAL A 206 -6.03 1.60 12.79
N HIS A 207 -5.36 1.12 11.73
CA HIS A 207 -3.94 1.29 11.50
C HIS A 207 -3.51 2.78 11.44
N HIS A 208 -4.33 3.64 10.85
CA HIS A 208 -4.11 5.09 10.81
C HIS A 208 -4.52 5.83 12.10
N HIS A 209 -4.92 5.12 13.15
CA HIS A 209 -5.19 5.75 14.44
C HIS A 209 -3.89 6.32 15.03
N PHE A 210 -3.96 7.55 15.56
CA PHE A 210 -2.80 8.36 15.94
C PHE A 210 -1.92 7.77 17.07
N LYS A 211 -2.38 6.73 17.77
CA LYS A 211 -1.76 6.26 19.02
C LYS A 211 -1.60 4.74 19.06
N LEU A 212 -0.48 4.30 19.63
CA LEU A 212 -0.23 2.90 19.96
C LEU A 212 -1.31 2.33 20.90
N PRO A 213 -1.63 1.03 20.82
CA PRO A 213 -1.02 0.03 19.94
C PRO A 213 -1.61 -0.01 18.52
N TYR A 214 -2.65 0.76 18.24
CA TYR A 214 -3.44 0.67 17.01
C TYR A 214 -2.66 1.03 15.75
N THR A 215 -1.79 2.06 15.82
CA THR A 215 -0.90 2.41 14.71
C THR A 215 0.02 1.24 14.31
N ASP A 216 0.34 0.37 15.26
CA ASP A 216 1.21 -0.79 15.09
C ASP A 216 0.43 -2.08 14.83
N SER A 217 -0.66 -2.01 14.05
CA SER A 217 -1.56 -3.13 13.71
C SER A 217 -2.05 -3.05 12.26
N ASN A 218 -2.72 -4.09 11.76
CA ASN A 218 -3.43 -4.10 10.48
C ASN A 218 -2.56 -3.67 9.28
N TYR A 219 -1.42 -4.33 9.08
CA TYR A 219 -0.43 -4.01 8.04
C TYR A 219 -0.79 -4.54 6.64
N GLY A 220 -1.83 -5.37 6.52
CA GLY A 220 -2.25 -5.97 5.25
C GLY A 220 -2.59 -4.92 4.20
N ASN A 221 -2.41 -5.29 2.92
CA ASN A 221 -2.83 -4.47 1.79
C ASN A 221 -4.03 -5.09 1.05
N ILE A 222 -3.88 -6.26 0.43
CA ILE A 222 -5.00 -6.98 -0.19
C ILE A 222 -5.66 -7.90 0.83
N PHE A 223 -4.87 -8.80 1.43
CA PHE A 223 -5.39 -9.84 2.30
C PHE A 223 -5.22 -9.51 3.78
N SER A 224 -6.30 -9.58 4.54
CA SER A 224 -6.32 -9.47 6.00
C SER A 224 -5.82 -10.76 6.69
N LEU A 225 -5.64 -11.82 5.92
CA LEU A 225 -5.14 -13.12 6.38
C LEU A 225 -3.80 -12.98 7.11
N TRP A 226 -2.92 -12.12 6.62
CA TRP A 226 -1.58 -11.92 7.19
C TRP A 226 -1.66 -11.35 8.59
N ASP A 227 -2.50 -10.34 8.82
CA ASP A 227 -2.67 -9.75 10.14
C ASP A 227 -3.22 -10.76 11.15
N ARG A 228 -4.10 -11.64 10.72
CA ARG A 228 -4.64 -12.71 11.56
C ARG A 228 -3.61 -13.80 11.84
N LEU A 229 -2.85 -14.20 10.82
CA LEU A 229 -1.83 -15.25 10.93
C LEU A 229 -0.66 -14.82 11.84
N PHE A 230 -0.25 -13.56 11.73
CA PHE A 230 0.88 -13.01 12.50
C PHE A 230 0.45 -12.27 13.78
N GLY A 231 -0.85 -12.28 14.12
CA GLY A 231 -1.36 -11.69 15.36
C GLY A 231 -1.30 -10.16 15.41
N THR A 232 -1.31 -9.50 14.26
CA THR A 232 -1.29 -8.03 14.15
C THR A 232 -2.68 -7.43 13.89
N TYR A 233 -3.73 -8.25 13.83
CA TYR A 233 -5.10 -7.79 13.66
C TYR A 233 -5.63 -7.12 14.93
N MET A 234 -6.16 -5.90 14.80
CA MET A 234 -6.81 -5.15 15.88
C MET A 234 -8.10 -4.49 15.39
N GLU A 235 -9.04 -4.36 16.32
CA GLU A 235 -10.29 -3.63 16.09
C GLU A 235 -10.35 -2.40 17.02
N LEU A 236 -10.93 -1.31 16.53
CA LEU A 236 -11.23 -0.12 17.30
C LEU A 236 -12.61 0.40 16.89
N ASN A 237 -13.38 0.87 17.86
CA ASN A 237 -14.66 1.48 17.54
C ASN A 237 -14.44 2.71 16.63
N LYS A 238 -15.17 2.76 15.52
CA LYS A 238 -15.07 3.81 14.51
C LYS A 238 -15.16 5.23 15.05
N ASN A 239 -15.92 5.43 16.13
CA ASN A 239 -16.06 6.73 16.78
C ASN A 239 -14.82 7.16 17.58
N GLN A 240 -13.92 6.22 17.87
CA GLN A 240 -12.67 6.45 18.60
C GLN A 240 -11.47 6.68 17.68
N ILE A 241 -11.62 6.43 16.37
CA ILE A 241 -10.54 6.60 15.40
C ILE A 241 -10.22 8.09 15.27
N ILE A 242 -8.97 8.46 15.52
CA ILE A 242 -8.39 9.79 15.29
C ILE A 242 -7.16 9.58 14.43
N TYR A 243 -7.08 10.27 13.30
CA TYR A 243 -5.97 10.12 12.35
C TYR A 243 -4.76 10.99 12.73
N GLY A 244 -3.59 10.62 12.24
CA GLY A 244 -2.34 11.32 12.46
C GLY A 244 -1.34 10.50 13.29
N VAL A 245 -0.37 11.17 13.89
CA VAL A 245 0.62 10.59 14.80
C VAL A 245 0.71 11.48 16.04
N ASP A 246 0.61 10.91 17.24
CA ASP A 246 0.58 11.65 18.52
C ASP A 246 1.82 12.51 18.77
N THR A 247 2.95 12.14 18.18
CA THR A 247 4.21 12.89 18.25
C THR A 247 4.36 13.96 17.17
N ASP A 248 3.38 14.10 16.24
CA ASP A 248 3.47 14.97 15.08
C ASP A 248 2.10 15.41 14.56
N LEU A 249 1.45 16.31 15.31
CA LEU A 249 0.11 16.82 15.02
C LEU A 249 0.10 18.19 14.36
N ASP A 250 1.25 18.72 13.90
CA ASP A 250 1.31 20.01 13.19
C ASP A 250 0.70 19.90 11.78
N GLU A 251 -0.59 20.21 11.67
CA GLU A 251 -1.36 20.13 10.42
C GLU A 251 -0.75 21.01 9.31
N ILE A 252 -0.18 22.17 9.66
CA ILE A 252 0.43 23.09 8.69
C ILE A 252 1.66 22.45 8.07
N GLN A 253 2.54 21.84 8.87
CA GLN A 253 3.72 21.15 8.37
C GLN A 253 3.34 19.87 7.63
N ASN A 254 2.33 19.17 8.11
CA ASN A 254 1.84 17.93 7.51
C ASN A 254 1.11 18.15 6.16
N SER A 255 0.73 19.38 5.84
CA SER A 255 0.14 19.75 4.54
C SER A 255 1.15 20.28 3.52
N LYS A 256 2.43 20.49 3.90
CA LYS A 256 3.46 21.05 3.01
C LYS A 256 4.33 19.95 2.41
N PHE A 257 4.36 19.84 1.07
CA PHE A 257 5.16 18.84 0.36
C PHE A 257 6.64 18.84 0.79
N MET A 258 7.30 20.00 0.86
CA MET A 258 8.72 20.08 1.25
C MET A 258 8.95 19.59 2.69
N SER A 259 8.05 19.91 3.63
CA SER A 259 8.13 19.43 5.00
C SER A 259 8.04 17.92 5.08
N LEU A 260 7.23 17.30 4.22
CA LEU A 260 7.09 15.84 4.14
C LEU A 260 8.35 15.18 3.55
N ILE A 261 8.96 15.78 2.53
CA ILE A 261 10.23 15.32 1.94
C ILE A 261 11.39 15.43 2.93
N GLU A 262 11.47 16.52 3.68
CA GLU A 262 12.57 16.77 4.64
C GLU A 262 12.44 15.97 5.94
N ARG A 263 11.24 15.49 6.24
CA ARG A 263 10.90 14.87 7.54
C ARG A 263 11.79 13.71 7.96
N PRO A 264 12.08 12.70 7.13
CA PRO A 264 12.98 11.61 7.52
C PRO A 264 14.35 12.11 7.93
N PHE A 265 14.89 13.08 7.22
CA PHE A 265 16.25 13.59 7.46
C PHE A 265 16.35 14.35 8.79
N LYS A 266 15.36 15.19 9.13
CA LYS A 266 15.30 15.87 10.43
C LYS A 266 15.26 14.85 11.58
N LYS A 267 14.41 13.83 11.49
CA LYS A 267 14.27 12.78 12.49
C LYS A 267 15.52 11.90 12.59
N TRP A 268 16.22 11.65 11.48
CA TRP A 268 17.50 10.91 11.51
C TRP A 268 18.61 11.73 12.17
N LEU A 269 18.71 13.03 11.92
CA LEU A 269 19.69 13.90 12.59
C LEU A 269 19.46 13.89 14.11
N ASP A 270 18.23 14.00 14.58
CA ASP A 270 17.87 13.92 16.00
C ASP A 270 18.18 12.53 16.60
N TYR A 271 18.18 11.48 15.78
CA TYR A 271 18.47 10.11 16.22
C TYR A 271 19.98 9.84 16.40
N PHE A 272 20.84 10.49 15.59
CA PHE A 272 22.29 10.29 15.62
C PHE A 272 23.03 11.32 16.49
N ASN A 273 22.36 12.36 16.98
CA ASN A 273 22.86 13.32 17.97
C ASN A 273 22.43 12.92 19.37
#